data_2d8f6d2ae06f3b620309269fea148497
#
_entry.id   2d8f6d2ae06f3b620309269fea148497
#
_cell.length_a   1.000
_cell.length_b   1.000
_cell.length_c   1.000
_cell.angle_alpha   90.00
_cell.angle_beta   90.00
_cell.angle_gamma   90.00
#
_symmetry.space_group_name_H-M   'P 1'
#
loop_
_entity.id
_entity.type
_entity.pdbx_description
1 polymer ?
#
loop_
_entity_poly.entity_id
_entity_poly.type
_entity_poly.pdbx_seq_one_letter_code
_entity_poly.pdbx_strand_id
1 'polypeptide(L)'
;GLGSLVYPPMLLLAPVLLFSLAVSLRALSGSSFLALLFGLLLPYWLLLGVGVWFDDVQTEFAPYIEAFQFQKPDYSALSLPQIVTMAYVTLLAFVAMIHFARVAYNDKIRTRMYFYVFILFELVIMGALAMQPQKSDVLLRLYIVNSTPLIAHHFTLGRGRWANIWFGLCLLLLIGVLAFNMGYGKLF
;
A
#
# COMPACT_ATOMS: atom_id res chain seq x y z
N GLY A 1 -4.33 -0.24 -13.71
CA GLY A 1 -3.89 -1.00 -14.88
C GLY A 1 -2.37 -1.02 -15.03
N LEU A 2 -1.72 0.13 -15.40
CA LEU A 2 -0.26 0.13 -15.68
C LEU A 2 0.60 -0.36 -14.49
N GLY A 3 0.28 0.04 -13.26
CA GLY A 3 1.01 -0.43 -12.08
C GLY A 3 0.94 -1.95 -11.89
N SER A 4 -0.17 -2.58 -12.26
CA SER A 4 -0.33 -4.02 -12.17
C SER A 4 0.37 -4.81 -13.29
N LEU A 5 0.78 -4.15 -14.37
CA LEU A 5 1.70 -4.76 -15.34
C LEU A 5 3.10 -4.96 -14.75
N VAL A 6 3.57 -3.97 -13.99
CA VAL A 6 4.89 -4.04 -13.34
C VAL A 6 4.85 -4.97 -12.12
N TYR A 7 3.73 -4.95 -11.38
CA TYR A 7 3.55 -5.77 -10.20
C TYR A 7 2.13 -6.35 -10.15
N PRO A 8 1.94 -7.61 -10.61
CA PRO A 8 0.65 -8.26 -10.71
C PRO A 8 -0.22 -8.25 -9.46
N PRO A 9 0.32 -8.40 -8.21
CA PRO A 9 -0.48 -8.34 -7.00
C PRO A 9 -1.21 -7.01 -6.77
N MET A 10 -0.85 -5.92 -7.45
CA MET A 10 -1.62 -4.68 -7.41
C MET A 10 -3.06 -4.84 -7.93
N LEU A 11 -3.35 -5.86 -8.73
CA LEU A 11 -4.72 -6.17 -9.14
C LEU A 11 -5.63 -6.49 -7.97
N LEU A 12 -5.09 -7.04 -6.87
CA LEU A 12 -5.85 -7.29 -5.64
C LEU A 12 -6.40 -6.00 -5.02
N LEU A 13 -5.82 -4.85 -5.35
CA LEU A 13 -6.31 -3.55 -4.90
C LEU A 13 -7.46 -3.00 -5.78
N ALA A 14 -7.73 -3.60 -6.94
CA ALA A 14 -8.80 -3.16 -7.83
C ALA A 14 -10.20 -3.22 -7.19
N PRO A 15 -10.61 -4.30 -6.50
CA PRO A 15 -11.88 -4.33 -5.79
C PRO A 15 -11.94 -3.31 -4.64
N VAL A 16 -10.81 -3.00 -4.01
CA VAL A 16 -10.71 -1.97 -2.96
C VAL A 16 -10.95 -0.58 -3.56
N LEU A 17 -10.40 -0.32 -4.74
CA LEU A 17 -10.66 0.91 -5.50
C LEU A 17 -12.14 1.05 -5.86
N LEU A 18 -12.77 -0.02 -6.37
CA LEU A 18 -14.19 -0.04 -6.69
C LEU A 18 -15.05 0.25 -5.45
N PHE A 19 -14.75 -0.42 -4.35
CA PHE A 19 -15.43 -0.19 -3.08
C PHE A 19 -15.26 1.26 -2.60
N SER A 20 -14.05 1.79 -2.69
CA SER A 20 -13.74 3.17 -2.31
C SER A 20 -14.50 4.19 -3.16
N LEU A 21 -14.61 3.97 -4.48
CA LEU A 21 -15.39 4.80 -5.39
C LEU A 21 -16.89 4.77 -5.06
N ALA A 22 -17.39 3.58 -4.71
CA ALA A 22 -18.81 3.39 -4.38
C ALA A 22 -19.18 4.04 -3.04
N VAL A 23 -18.43 3.71 -1.99
CA VAL A 23 -18.81 4.00 -0.59
C VAL A 23 -18.16 5.30 -0.10
N SER A 24 -16.83 5.42 -0.22
CA SER A 24 -16.10 6.54 0.37
C SER A 24 -16.23 7.81 -0.47
N LEU A 25 -16.04 7.71 -1.78
CA LEU A 25 -16.07 8.87 -2.68
C LEU A 25 -17.47 9.16 -3.23
N ARG A 26 -18.38 8.18 -3.16
CA ARG A 26 -19.75 8.27 -3.74
C ARG A 26 -19.72 8.78 -5.20
N ALA A 27 -18.66 8.42 -5.92
CA ALA A 27 -18.41 8.86 -7.29
C ALA A 27 -18.64 7.73 -8.31
N LEU A 28 -19.19 6.59 -7.88
CA LEU A 28 -19.49 5.48 -8.75
C LEU A 28 -20.72 5.81 -9.61
N SER A 29 -20.46 6.23 -10.83
CA SER A 29 -21.45 6.34 -11.91
C SER A 29 -21.18 5.25 -12.94
N GLY A 30 -22.13 4.99 -13.86
CA GLY A 30 -21.89 4.04 -14.94
C GLY A 30 -20.67 4.38 -15.79
N SER A 31 -20.43 5.67 -16.06
CA SER A 31 -19.25 6.14 -16.79
C SER A 31 -17.95 5.95 -15.99
N SER A 32 -17.96 6.23 -14.68
CA SER A 32 -16.78 6.02 -13.81
C SER A 32 -16.43 4.53 -13.69
N PHE A 33 -17.44 3.66 -13.59
CA PHE A 33 -17.24 2.22 -13.57
C PHE A 33 -16.62 1.71 -14.88
N LEU A 34 -17.17 2.12 -16.03
CA LEU A 34 -16.62 1.76 -17.34
C LEU A 34 -15.20 2.28 -17.51
N ALA A 35 -14.93 3.53 -17.13
CA ALA A 35 -13.58 4.12 -17.21
C ALA A 35 -12.57 3.33 -16.37
N LEU A 36 -12.95 2.91 -15.16
CA LEU A 36 -12.09 2.08 -14.30
C LEU A 36 -11.86 0.71 -14.92
N LEU A 37 -12.90 0.07 -15.46
CA LEU A 37 -12.83 -1.23 -16.08
C LEU A 37 -11.92 -1.18 -17.33
N PHE A 38 -12.10 -0.19 -18.19
CA PHE A 38 -11.21 0.02 -19.34
C PHE A 38 -9.78 0.35 -18.89
N GLY A 39 -9.59 1.17 -17.87
CA GLY A 39 -8.26 1.50 -17.34
C GLY A 39 -7.54 0.29 -16.73
N LEU A 40 -8.28 -0.70 -16.24
CA LEU A 40 -7.72 -1.98 -15.78
C LEU A 40 -7.44 -2.93 -16.94
N LEU A 41 -8.35 -3.11 -17.87
CA LEU A 41 -8.27 -4.11 -18.94
C LEU A 41 -7.36 -3.72 -20.09
N LEU A 42 -7.30 -2.43 -20.45
CA LEU A 42 -6.57 -1.95 -21.62
C LEU A 42 -5.09 -2.34 -21.62
N PRO A 43 -4.33 -2.21 -20.51
CA PRO A 43 -2.94 -2.65 -20.48
C PRO A 43 -2.77 -4.15 -20.72
N TYR A 44 -3.70 -4.97 -20.22
CA TYR A 44 -3.67 -6.43 -20.44
C TYR A 44 -4.06 -6.81 -21.85
N TRP A 45 -4.95 -6.05 -22.47
CA TRP A 45 -5.29 -6.21 -23.87
C TRP A 45 -4.10 -5.95 -24.78
N LEU A 46 -3.32 -4.89 -24.47
CA LEU A 46 -2.09 -4.59 -25.20
C LEU A 46 -1.04 -5.70 -24.97
N LEU A 47 -0.86 -6.16 -23.73
CA LEU A 47 0.06 -7.24 -23.40
C LEU A 47 -0.32 -8.53 -24.16
N LEU A 48 -1.62 -8.85 -24.20
CA LEU A 48 -2.13 -10.02 -24.94
C LEU A 48 -1.86 -9.88 -26.44
N GLY A 49 -2.04 -8.69 -27.01
CA GLY A 49 -1.73 -8.42 -28.41
C GLY A 49 -0.25 -8.65 -28.73
N VAL A 50 0.64 -8.22 -27.84
CA VAL A 50 2.10 -8.47 -27.96
C VAL A 50 2.40 -9.96 -27.83
N GLY A 51 1.84 -10.64 -26.80
CA GLY A 51 2.04 -12.07 -26.60
C GLY A 51 1.58 -12.94 -27.78
N VAL A 52 0.43 -12.58 -28.38
CA VAL A 52 -0.07 -13.27 -29.59
C VAL A 52 0.85 -13.02 -30.79
N TRP A 53 1.40 -11.81 -30.92
CA TRP A 53 2.32 -11.47 -32.02
C TRP A 53 3.64 -12.26 -31.95
N PHE A 54 4.14 -12.49 -30.74
CA PHE A 54 5.40 -13.23 -30.50
C PHE A 54 5.20 -14.72 -30.19
N ASP A 55 3.96 -15.22 -30.22
CA ASP A 55 3.57 -16.61 -29.92
C ASP A 55 4.00 -17.07 -28.50
N ASP A 56 4.01 -16.15 -27.54
CA ASP A 56 4.52 -16.36 -26.16
C ASP A 56 3.52 -15.91 -25.08
N VAL A 57 2.22 -16.16 -25.31
CA VAL A 57 1.15 -15.74 -24.41
C VAL A 57 1.29 -16.39 -23.02
N GLN A 58 1.72 -17.65 -22.95
CA GLN A 58 1.79 -18.39 -21.69
C GLN A 58 2.88 -17.82 -20.75
N THR A 59 4.05 -17.52 -21.28
CA THR A 59 5.16 -16.94 -20.50
C THR A 59 4.82 -15.54 -20.02
N GLU A 60 4.18 -14.72 -20.85
CA GLU A 60 3.77 -13.38 -20.49
C GLU A 60 2.70 -13.33 -19.39
N PHE A 61 1.78 -14.31 -19.35
CA PHE A 61 0.71 -14.33 -18.35
C PHE A 61 1.01 -15.18 -17.10
N ALA A 62 2.06 -16.01 -17.11
CA ALA A 62 2.46 -16.83 -15.96
C ALA A 62 2.62 -16.04 -14.64
N PRO A 63 3.30 -14.86 -14.61
CA PRO A 63 3.46 -14.09 -13.39
C PRO A 63 2.13 -13.60 -12.78
N TYR A 64 1.12 -13.37 -13.63
CA TYR A 64 -0.21 -12.93 -13.18
C TYR A 64 -0.99 -14.08 -12.55
N ILE A 65 -0.87 -15.28 -13.11
CA ILE A 65 -1.50 -16.49 -12.55
C ILE A 65 -0.87 -16.82 -11.19
N GLU A 66 0.45 -16.79 -11.09
CA GLU A 66 1.19 -17.01 -9.83
C GLU A 66 0.87 -15.96 -8.77
N ALA A 67 0.63 -14.70 -9.17
CA ALA A 67 0.29 -13.64 -8.24
C ALA A 67 -1.03 -13.91 -7.49
N PHE A 68 -1.98 -14.61 -8.14
CA PHE A 68 -3.27 -14.97 -7.55
C PHE A 68 -3.26 -16.32 -6.83
N GLN A 69 -2.16 -17.08 -6.89
CA GLN A 69 -2.02 -18.30 -6.11
C GLN A 69 -1.74 -17.93 -4.64
N PHE A 70 -2.70 -18.25 -3.77
CA PHE A 70 -2.54 -18.12 -2.33
C PHE A 70 -1.75 -19.32 -1.81
N GLN A 71 -0.52 -19.09 -1.46
CA GLN A 71 0.33 -20.08 -0.80
C GLN A 71 0.07 -20.05 0.72
N LYS A 72 0.39 -21.16 1.40
CA LYS A 72 0.35 -21.16 2.87
C LYS A 72 1.33 -20.10 3.40
N PRO A 73 0.92 -19.30 4.41
CA PRO A 73 1.80 -18.30 5.01
C PRO A 73 3.07 -18.93 5.55
N ASP A 74 4.22 -18.49 5.09
CA ASP A 74 5.51 -18.88 5.60
C ASP A 74 6.21 -17.65 6.19
N TYR A 75 6.16 -17.54 7.51
CA TYR A 75 6.76 -16.41 8.23
C TYR A 75 8.27 -16.52 8.37
N SER A 76 8.87 -17.69 8.06
CA SER A 76 10.33 -17.86 8.05
C SER A 76 11.00 -17.05 6.92
N ALA A 77 10.24 -16.70 5.89
CA ALA A 77 10.70 -15.86 4.80
C ALA A 77 10.93 -14.39 5.19
N LEU A 78 10.42 -13.95 6.36
CA LEU A 78 10.58 -12.57 6.83
C LEU A 78 11.96 -12.36 7.45
N SER A 79 12.74 -11.44 6.87
CA SER A 79 14.00 -11.01 7.49
C SER A 79 13.75 -10.10 8.70
N LEU A 80 14.68 -10.13 9.66
CA LEU A 80 14.59 -9.27 10.85
C LEU A 80 14.49 -7.77 10.49
N PRO A 81 15.26 -7.23 9.52
CA PRO A 81 15.11 -5.86 9.04
C PRO A 81 13.71 -5.53 8.51
N GLN A 82 13.08 -6.45 7.79
CA GLN A 82 11.70 -6.27 7.30
C GLN A 82 10.71 -6.20 8.46
N ILE A 83 10.84 -7.07 9.45
CA ILE A 83 9.98 -7.08 10.65
C ILE A 83 10.11 -5.77 11.42
N VAL A 84 11.34 -5.28 11.65
CA VAL A 84 11.59 -4.02 12.36
C VAL A 84 11.00 -2.83 11.59
N THR A 85 11.21 -2.77 10.29
CA THR A 85 10.66 -1.71 9.43
C THR A 85 9.13 -1.76 9.43
N MET A 86 8.54 -2.94 9.28
CA MET A 86 7.09 -3.14 9.30
C MET A 86 6.49 -2.71 10.64
N ALA A 87 7.11 -3.10 11.76
CA ALA A 87 6.66 -2.72 13.09
C ALA A 87 6.68 -1.20 13.29
N TYR A 88 7.77 -0.53 12.86
CA TYR A 88 7.92 0.91 12.95
C TYR A 88 6.84 1.65 12.13
N VAL A 89 6.65 1.28 10.86
CA VAL A 89 5.65 1.91 9.99
C VAL A 89 4.24 1.66 10.49
N THR A 90 3.94 0.42 10.93
CA THR A 90 2.62 0.06 11.49
C THR A 90 2.29 0.89 12.73
N LEU A 91 3.27 1.08 13.62
CA LEU A 91 3.08 1.89 14.82
C LEU A 91 2.76 3.35 14.44
N LEU A 92 3.51 3.93 13.53
CA LEU A 92 3.26 5.30 13.06
C LEU A 92 1.92 5.44 12.33
N ALA A 93 1.60 4.51 11.44
CA ALA A 93 0.33 4.50 10.73
C ALA A 93 -0.86 4.37 11.69
N PHE A 94 -0.74 3.51 12.70
CA PHE A 94 -1.77 3.34 13.72
C PHE A 94 -1.99 4.61 14.55
N VAL A 95 -0.92 5.27 14.99
CA VAL A 95 -0.99 6.56 15.69
C VAL A 95 -1.63 7.61 14.79
N ALA A 96 -1.25 7.66 13.50
CA ALA A 96 -1.81 8.59 12.54
C ALA A 96 -3.30 8.34 12.29
N MET A 97 -3.74 7.08 12.18
CA MET A 97 -5.16 6.73 12.03
C MET A 97 -5.98 7.13 13.25
N ILE A 98 -5.48 6.89 14.47
CA ILE A 98 -6.16 7.33 15.70
C ILE A 98 -6.26 8.85 15.75
N HIS A 99 -5.18 9.54 15.41
CA HIS A 99 -5.17 10.99 15.36
C HIS A 99 -6.17 11.52 14.34
N PHE A 100 -6.16 10.97 13.13
CA PHE A 100 -7.12 11.32 12.09
C PHE A 100 -8.57 11.10 12.56
N ALA A 101 -8.88 9.96 13.18
CA ALA A 101 -10.23 9.67 13.69
C ALA A 101 -10.72 10.71 14.69
N ARG A 102 -9.80 11.31 15.47
CA ARG A 102 -10.11 12.36 16.46
C ARG A 102 -10.27 13.76 15.84
N VAL A 103 -9.56 14.06 14.76
CA VAL A 103 -9.44 15.41 14.19
C VAL A 103 -10.17 15.57 12.87
N ALA A 104 -10.60 14.46 12.25
CA ALA A 104 -11.25 14.43 10.93
C ALA A 104 -12.46 15.37 10.78
N TYR A 105 -13.18 15.68 11.88
CA TYR A 105 -14.32 16.59 11.83
C TYR A 105 -13.94 18.04 11.45
N ASN A 106 -12.68 18.44 11.68
CA ASN A 106 -12.17 19.75 11.30
C ASN A 106 -11.78 19.85 9.82
N ASP A 107 -11.61 18.69 9.16
CA ASP A 107 -11.19 18.65 7.76
C ASP A 107 -12.36 18.84 6.79
N LYS A 108 -12.05 19.36 5.61
CA LYS A 108 -13.03 19.45 4.52
C LYS A 108 -13.54 18.06 4.16
N ILE A 109 -14.81 17.95 3.81
CA ILE A 109 -15.49 16.68 3.48
C ILE A 109 -14.68 15.86 2.44
N ARG A 110 -14.18 16.52 1.38
CA ARG A 110 -13.38 15.86 0.34
C ARG A 110 -12.09 15.28 0.91
N THR A 111 -11.40 16.03 1.76
CA THR A 111 -10.15 15.57 2.41
C THR A 111 -10.39 14.33 3.24
N ARG A 112 -11.47 14.32 4.04
CA ARG A 112 -11.85 13.13 4.83
C ARG A 112 -12.12 11.91 3.96
N MET A 113 -12.82 12.09 2.82
CA MET A 113 -13.09 11.00 1.90
C MET A 113 -11.81 10.36 1.37
N TYR A 114 -10.80 11.16 0.99
CA TYR A 114 -9.51 10.64 0.53
C TYR A 114 -8.76 9.89 1.63
N PHE A 115 -8.75 10.41 2.86
CA PHE A 115 -8.09 9.72 3.97
C PHE A 115 -8.78 8.40 4.34
N TYR A 116 -10.10 8.29 4.24
CA TYR A 116 -10.79 7.01 4.40
C TYR A 116 -10.36 5.98 3.34
N VAL A 117 -10.10 6.43 2.11
CA VAL A 117 -9.56 5.57 1.06
C VAL A 117 -8.17 5.07 1.44
N PHE A 118 -7.26 5.96 1.88
CA PHE A 118 -5.92 5.57 2.33
C PHE A 118 -5.96 4.60 3.51
N ILE A 119 -6.82 4.82 4.49
CA ILE A 119 -7.01 3.90 5.63
C ILE A 119 -7.50 2.54 5.16
N LEU A 120 -8.44 2.49 4.23
CA LEU A 120 -8.93 1.23 3.69
C LEU A 120 -7.83 0.46 2.97
N PHE A 121 -7.05 1.14 2.11
CA PHE A 121 -5.88 0.54 1.46
C PHE A 121 -4.85 0.04 2.48
N GLU A 122 -4.60 0.81 3.52
CA GLU A 122 -3.67 0.46 4.61
C GLU A 122 -4.06 -0.86 5.27
N LEU A 123 -5.33 -1.00 5.64
CA LEU A 123 -5.85 -2.22 6.25
C LEU A 123 -5.77 -3.42 5.31
N VAL A 124 -6.06 -3.23 4.02
CA VAL A 124 -5.99 -4.31 3.03
C VAL A 124 -4.56 -4.75 2.76
N ILE A 125 -3.61 -3.81 2.62
CA ILE A 125 -2.20 -4.13 2.41
C ILE A 125 -1.62 -4.82 3.66
N MET A 126 -1.97 -4.35 4.85
CA MET A 126 -1.58 -4.99 6.12
C MET A 126 -2.12 -6.42 6.21
N GLY A 127 -3.39 -6.63 5.84
CA GLY A 127 -3.99 -7.96 5.75
C GLY A 127 -3.27 -8.86 4.72
N ALA A 128 -2.93 -8.31 3.55
CA ALA A 128 -2.17 -9.02 2.52
C ALA A 128 -0.76 -9.41 3.00
N LEU A 129 -0.06 -8.53 3.73
CA LEU A 129 1.23 -8.81 4.37
C LEU A 129 1.13 -9.95 5.39
N ALA A 130 0.05 -9.97 6.18
CA ALA A 130 -0.18 -11.05 7.15
C ALA A 130 -0.50 -12.40 6.46
N MET A 131 -1.21 -12.38 5.33
CA MET A 131 -1.59 -13.59 4.60
C MET A 131 -0.50 -14.12 3.66
N GLN A 132 0.36 -13.25 3.14
CA GLN A 132 1.41 -13.61 2.17
C GLN A 132 2.77 -12.99 2.54
N PRO A 133 3.40 -13.43 3.64
CA PRO A 133 4.69 -12.93 4.09
C PRO A 133 5.82 -13.15 3.07
N GLN A 134 5.69 -14.16 2.19
CA GLN A 134 6.65 -14.43 1.12
C GLN A 134 6.79 -13.28 0.11
N LYS A 135 5.73 -12.45 -0.03
CA LYS A 135 5.70 -11.28 -0.92
C LYS A 135 5.96 -9.96 -0.16
N SER A 136 6.56 -10.07 1.04
CA SER A 136 6.76 -8.92 1.95
C SER A 136 7.54 -7.78 1.34
N ASP A 137 8.54 -8.04 0.51
CA ASP A 137 9.39 -7.01 -0.09
C ASP A 137 8.61 -5.92 -0.81
N VAL A 138 7.69 -6.31 -1.67
CA VAL A 138 6.93 -5.36 -2.47
C VAL A 138 5.72 -4.84 -1.71
N LEU A 139 5.04 -5.72 -0.96
CA LEU A 139 3.91 -5.30 -0.12
C LEU A 139 4.34 -4.29 0.94
N LEU A 140 5.53 -4.44 1.54
CA LEU A 140 6.08 -3.49 2.50
C LEU A 140 6.36 -2.12 1.86
N ARG A 141 6.89 -2.09 0.63
CA ARG A 141 7.08 -0.83 -0.10
C ARG A 141 5.75 -0.13 -0.38
N LEU A 142 4.74 -0.87 -0.82
CA LEU A 142 3.40 -0.34 -1.02
C LEU A 142 2.78 0.16 0.28
N TYR A 143 3.00 -0.57 1.38
CA TYR A 143 2.56 -0.20 2.71
C TYR A 143 3.15 1.14 3.15
N ILE A 144 4.47 1.31 3.00
CA ILE A 144 5.18 2.55 3.33
C ILE A 144 4.65 3.73 2.51
N VAL A 145 4.49 3.54 1.19
CA VAL A 145 3.98 4.61 0.30
C VAL A 145 2.56 5.01 0.68
N ASN A 146 1.69 4.03 1.00
CA ASN A 146 0.31 4.30 1.37
C ASN A 146 0.18 4.95 2.76
N SER A 147 1.06 4.57 3.72
CA SER A 147 1.08 5.17 5.08
C SER A 147 1.55 6.61 5.08
N THR A 148 2.38 7.01 4.10
CA THR A 148 3.01 8.34 4.06
C THR A 148 2.02 9.50 4.17
N PRO A 149 0.90 9.57 3.42
CA PRO A 149 -0.07 10.65 3.54
C PRO A 149 -0.72 10.72 4.93
N LEU A 150 -1.01 9.58 5.55
CA LEU A 150 -1.60 9.50 6.89
C LEU A 150 -0.63 10.04 7.94
N ILE A 151 0.62 9.60 7.88
CA ILE A 151 1.69 10.04 8.79
C ILE A 151 1.98 11.52 8.60
N ALA A 152 2.06 12.00 7.36
CA ALA A 152 2.26 13.41 7.04
C ALA A 152 1.12 14.29 7.60
N HIS A 153 -0.13 13.87 7.46
CA HIS A 153 -1.28 14.57 8.01
C HIS A 153 -1.21 14.68 9.54
N HIS A 154 -0.79 13.61 10.22
CA HIS A 154 -0.59 13.62 11.67
C HIS A 154 0.43 14.67 12.09
N PHE A 155 1.58 14.75 11.42
CA PHE A 155 2.63 15.71 11.78
C PHE A 155 2.31 17.15 11.38
N THR A 156 1.59 17.37 10.28
CA THR A 156 1.22 18.72 9.83
C THR A 156 0.20 19.40 10.75
N LEU A 157 -0.67 18.64 11.38
CA LEU A 157 -1.67 19.16 12.30
C LEU A 157 -1.15 19.28 13.74
N GLY A 158 -0.04 18.63 14.06
CA GLY A 158 0.62 18.71 15.35
C GLY A 158 1.12 20.13 15.61
N ARG A 159 0.65 20.76 16.68
CA ARG A 159 1.08 22.11 17.11
C ARG A 159 1.64 22.07 18.53
N GLY A 160 2.70 22.88 18.77
CA GLY A 160 3.29 23.04 20.08
C GLY A 160 4.58 22.24 20.29
N ARG A 161 5.21 22.48 21.44
CA ARG A 161 6.52 21.91 21.81
C ARG A 161 6.51 20.37 21.83
N TRP A 162 5.44 19.79 22.33
CA TRP A 162 5.29 18.31 22.40
C TRP A 162 5.22 17.65 21.04
N ALA A 163 4.54 18.28 20.07
CA ALA A 163 4.48 17.77 18.70
C ALA A 163 5.86 17.78 18.03
N ASN A 164 6.67 18.84 18.27
CA ASN A 164 8.02 18.91 17.74
C ASN A 164 8.96 17.87 18.38
N ILE A 165 8.84 17.64 19.68
CA ILE A 165 9.61 16.58 20.38
C ILE A 165 9.23 15.21 19.81
N TRP A 166 7.92 14.95 19.66
CA TRP A 166 7.41 13.71 19.08
C TRP A 166 7.93 13.48 17.66
N PHE A 167 7.87 14.50 16.80
CA PHE A 167 8.42 14.43 15.45
C PHE A 167 9.93 14.12 15.47
N GLY A 168 10.70 14.82 16.31
CA GLY A 168 12.14 14.59 16.47
C GLY A 168 12.45 13.16 16.93
N LEU A 169 11.67 12.62 17.86
CA LEU A 169 11.82 11.25 18.34
C LEU A 169 11.52 10.23 17.23
N CYS A 170 10.45 10.42 16.47
CA CYS A 170 10.12 9.57 15.33
C CYS A 170 11.21 9.61 14.26
N LEU A 171 11.76 10.79 13.97
CA LEU A 171 12.86 10.94 13.01
C LEU A 171 14.14 10.21 13.50
N LEU A 172 14.47 10.34 14.77
CA LEU A 172 15.61 9.64 15.37
C LEU A 172 15.42 8.12 15.31
N LEU A 173 14.23 7.62 15.61
CA LEU A 173 13.88 6.20 15.46
C LEU A 173 14.00 5.74 14.00
N LEU A 174 13.55 6.54 13.04
CA LEU A 174 13.71 6.24 11.62
C LEU A 174 15.18 6.08 11.23
N ILE A 175 16.04 7.01 11.67
CA ILE A 175 17.48 6.93 11.44
C ILE A 175 18.05 5.67 12.08
N GLY A 176 17.59 5.32 13.29
CA GLY A 176 17.97 4.08 13.98
C GLY A 176 17.60 2.82 13.19
N VAL A 177 16.37 2.76 12.67
CA VAL A 177 15.91 1.64 11.82
C VAL A 177 16.73 1.56 10.54
N LEU A 178 17.03 2.69 9.89
CA LEU A 178 17.87 2.71 8.69
C LEU A 178 19.29 2.23 8.98
N ALA A 179 19.91 2.72 10.07
CA ALA A 179 21.25 2.30 10.47
C ALA A 179 21.30 0.80 10.80
N PHE A 180 20.26 0.29 11.50
CA PHE A 180 20.12 -1.14 11.78
C PHE A 180 20.03 -1.96 10.50
N ASN A 181 19.18 -1.56 9.55
CA ASN A 181 19.01 -2.28 8.28
C ASN A 181 20.30 -2.27 7.44
N MET A 182 21.04 -1.15 7.41
CA MET A 182 22.33 -1.07 6.73
C MET A 182 23.41 -1.90 7.42
N GLY A 183 23.43 -1.94 8.74
CA GLY A 183 24.35 -2.76 9.52
C GLY A 183 24.09 -4.26 9.33
N TYR A 184 22.83 -4.65 9.34
CA TYR A 184 22.42 -6.05 9.15
C TYR A 184 22.76 -6.58 7.75
N GLY A 185 22.57 -5.75 6.70
CA GLY A 185 22.91 -6.11 5.32
C GLY A 185 24.42 -6.24 5.04
N LYS A 186 25.28 -5.78 5.95
CA LYS A 186 26.76 -5.95 5.86
C LYS A 186 27.28 -7.19 6.60
N LEU A 187 26.44 -7.83 7.41
CA LEU A 187 26.79 -8.99 8.22
C LEU A 187 26.48 -10.33 7.53
N PHE A 188 25.73 -10.28 6.44
CA PHE A 188 25.34 -11.38 5.56
C PHE A 188 25.56 -11.00 4.08
#